data_60842b7d0ae2d3207ff7952fc1d2b6fc
#
_entry.id   60842b7d0ae2d3207ff7952fc1d2b6fc
#
_cell.length_a   1.000
_cell.length_b   1.000
_cell.length_c   1.000
_cell.angle_alpha   90.00
_cell.angle_beta   90.00
_cell.angle_gamma   90.00
#
_symmetry.space_group_name_H-M   'P 1'
#
loop_
_entity.id
_entity.type
_entity.pdbx_description
1 polymer ?
#
loop_
_entity_poly.entity_id
_entity_poly.type
_entity_poly.pdbx_seq_one_letter_code
_entity_poly.pdbx_strand_id
1 'polypeptide(L)'
;ETTLFVIVSKTFTTQETLTNAQTIRSWFLQTASQQDVAKHFVAVSTNLEKVQAFGIAPENIFPMWDWVGGRFSLWSAVGLSISLAVGPAHFENLLKGAHDMDTHFKTTPFEQNMPVVLALLSIWYNNFYGAETEAIIPYNQYLQKLVPYLQQGIMESNGKRVGRDGKPVNYQTGTIVWGEPGTNSQHAFFQLIHQGTKLIPTDFIGFKQSLYGNKEHQDKLMSNFFAQTEALLMGRPAAPGLSPFKVFTGNKPTNTLLIEKLTPASLGALVALYEHKLFVQGIIWNIFSYD
;
A
#
# COMPACT_ATOMS: atom_id res chain seq x y z
N GLU A 1 -30.88 11.77 -13.48
CA GLU A 1 -29.49 12.01 -13.10
C GLU A 1 -28.75 10.69 -12.81
N THR A 2 -27.42 10.70 -12.99
CA THR A 2 -26.60 9.51 -13.09
C THR A 2 -25.59 9.39 -11.91
N THR A 3 -25.82 10.08 -10.80
CA THR A 3 -24.90 10.08 -9.65
C THR A 3 -25.30 9.01 -8.64
N LEU A 4 -24.32 8.22 -8.19
CA LEU A 4 -24.44 7.26 -7.10
C LEU A 4 -23.49 7.67 -5.97
N PHE A 5 -23.99 7.73 -4.74
CA PHE A 5 -23.21 8.01 -3.55
C PHE A 5 -22.96 6.72 -2.78
N VAL A 6 -21.70 6.37 -2.59
CA VAL A 6 -21.30 5.18 -1.84
C VAL A 6 -20.79 5.60 -0.47
N ILE A 7 -21.50 5.24 0.60
CA ILE A 7 -21.13 5.54 1.98
C ILE A 7 -20.50 4.30 2.58
N VAL A 8 -19.20 4.40 2.95
CA VAL A 8 -18.46 3.30 3.55
C VAL A 8 -18.14 3.64 5.00
N SER A 9 -18.76 2.96 5.93
CA SER A 9 -18.49 3.11 7.36
C SER A 9 -18.86 1.83 8.11
N LYS A 10 -17.89 1.13 8.70
CA LYS A 10 -18.09 -0.16 9.37
C LYS A 10 -19.23 -0.11 10.37
N THR A 11 -19.19 0.81 11.32
CA THR A 11 -20.16 0.94 12.41
C THR A 11 -21.29 1.93 12.09
N PHE A 12 -21.18 2.65 10.97
CA PHE A 12 -22.04 3.77 10.61
C PHE A 12 -22.12 4.83 11.72
N THR A 13 -20.95 5.14 12.33
CA THR A 13 -20.79 6.11 13.41
C THR A 13 -19.56 7.00 13.24
N THR A 14 -18.72 6.74 12.24
CA THR A 14 -17.52 7.53 11.96
C THR A 14 -17.94 8.98 11.65
N GLN A 15 -17.53 9.91 12.50
CA GLN A 15 -18.01 11.29 12.47
C GLN A 15 -17.77 11.97 11.13
N GLU A 16 -16.55 11.86 10.58
CA GLU A 16 -16.17 12.48 9.30
C GLU A 16 -17.01 11.92 8.15
N THR A 17 -17.17 10.60 8.10
CA THR A 17 -17.95 9.93 7.05
C THR A 17 -19.42 10.36 7.11
N LEU A 18 -20.03 10.36 8.30
CA LEU A 18 -21.44 10.71 8.45
C LEU A 18 -21.70 12.21 8.24
N THR A 19 -20.77 13.07 8.67
CA THR A 19 -20.87 14.52 8.41
C THR A 19 -20.87 14.79 6.90
N ASN A 20 -19.94 14.18 6.17
CA ASN A 20 -19.87 14.29 4.72
C ASN A 20 -21.12 13.69 4.03
N ALA A 21 -21.55 12.51 4.47
CA ALA A 21 -22.77 11.87 3.95
C ALA A 21 -24.02 12.72 4.18
N GLN A 22 -24.17 13.31 5.35
CA GLN A 22 -25.28 14.19 5.69
C GLN A 22 -25.25 15.48 4.87
N THR A 23 -24.07 16.06 4.66
CA THR A 23 -23.89 17.25 3.81
C THR A 23 -24.32 16.96 2.38
N ILE A 24 -23.87 15.86 1.80
CA ILE A 24 -24.23 15.43 0.45
C ILE A 24 -25.74 15.14 0.37
N ARG A 25 -26.30 14.47 1.37
CA ARG A 25 -27.75 14.18 1.42
C ARG A 25 -28.57 15.47 1.50
N SER A 26 -28.16 16.43 2.30
CA SER A 26 -28.85 17.73 2.40
C SER A 26 -28.78 18.51 1.09
N TRP A 27 -27.64 18.49 0.41
CA TRP A 27 -27.51 19.07 -0.94
C TRP A 27 -28.39 18.35 -1.95
N PHE A 28 -28.41 17.02 -1.97
CA PHE A 28 -29.23 16.21 -2.87
C PHE A 28 -30.74 16.52 -2.71
N LEU A 29 -31.21 16.66 -1.47
CA LEU A 29 -32.59 16.94 -1.14
C LEU A 29 -33.08 18.38 -1.49
N GLN A 30 -32.20 19.27 -1.97
CA GLN A 30 -32.60 20.56 -2.51
C GLN A 30 -33.37 20.43 -3.85
N THR A 31 -33.09 19.35 -4.60
CA THR A 31 -33.66 19.11 -5.94
C THR A 31 -34.32 17.74 -6.09
N ALA A 32 -34.21 16.86 -5.11
CA ALA A 32 -34.75 15.51 -5.11
C ALA A 32 -35.58 15.26 -3.84
N SER A 33 -36.41 14.22 -3.87
CA SER A 33 -37.22 13.82 -2.73
C SER A 33 -36.53 12.83 -1.80
N GLN A 34 -37.06 12.65 -0.59
CA GLN A 34 -36.58 11.62 0.34
C GLN A 34 -36.67 10.21 -0.26
N GLN A 35 -37.64 9.93 -1.11
CA GLN A 35 -37.76 8.64 -1.80
C GLN A 35 -36.66 8.38 -2.82
N ASP A 36 -36.07 9.45 -3.35
CA ASP A 36 -34.96 9.32 -4.31
C ASP A 36 -33.62 8.97 -3.62
N VAL A 37 -33.49 9.21 -2.31
CA VAL A 37 -32.30 8.75 -1.54
C VAL A 37 -32.13 7.26 -1.70
N ALA A 38 -33.20 6.48 -1.65
CA ALA A 38 -33.14 5.02 -1.84
C ALA A 38 -32.56 4.58 -3.21
N LYS A 39 -32.60 5.45 -4.22
CA LYS A 39 -32.14 5.15 -5.58
C LYS A 39 -30.69 5.62 -5.84
N HIS A 40 -30.23 6.60 -5.07
CA HIS A 40 -28.96 7.28 -5.31
C HIS A 40 -27.90 7.02 -4.25
N PHE A 41 -28.28 6.41 -3.12
CA PHE A 41 -27.35 6.12 -2.03
C PHE A 41 -27.24 4.62 -1.80
N VAL A 42 -26.01 4.17 -1.66
CA VAL A 42 -25.69 2.81 -1.25
C VAL A 42 -24.73 2.87 -0.07
N ALA A 43 -24.72 1.86 0.78
CA ALA A 43 -23.82 1.80 1.92
C ALA A 43 -23.10 0.47 2.03
N VAL A 44 -21.86 0.54 2.53
CA VAL A 44 -21.10 -0.62 3.00
C VAL A 44 -20.92 -0.48 4.50
N SER A 45 -21.56 -1.37 5.27
CA SER A 45 -21.59 -1.27 6.74
C SER A 45 -21.93 -2.61 7.39
N THR A 46 -21.56 -2.76 8.68
CA THR A 46 -22.10 -3.82 9.55
C THR A 46 -23.43 -3.40 10.20
N ASN A 47 -23.73 -2.11 10.28
CA ASN A 47 -24.86 -1.55 11.02
C ASN A 47 -26.05 -1.26 10.12
N LEU A 48 -26.84 -2.30 9.83
CA LEU A 48 -27.98 -2.21 8.93
C LEU A 48 -29.06 -1.24 9.43
N GLU A 49 -29.32 -1.21 10.74
CA GLU A 49 -30.35 -0.35 11.34
C GLU A 49 -30.05 1.12 11.11
N LYS A 50 -28.83 1.58 11.39
CA LYS A 50 -28.44 2.98 11.18
C LYS A 50 -28.41 3.38 9.71
N VAL A 51 -28.02 2.46 8.83
CA VAL A 51 -28.02 2.70 7.38
C VAL A 51 -29.46 2.89 6.89
N GLN A 52 -30.41 2.06 7.32
CA GLN A 52 -31.83 2.20 6.98
C GLN A 52 -32.44 3.49 7.56
N ALA A 53 -32.07 3.84 8.79
CA ALA A 53 -32.52 5.10 9.41
C ALA A 53 -32.00 6.35 8.65
N PHE A 54 -30.85 6.25 7.95
CA PHE A 54 -30.35 7.31 7.06
C PHE A 54 -31.21 7.47 5.80
N GLY A 55 -31.99 6.45 5.41
CA GLY A 55 -32.88 6.42 4.26
C GLY A 55 -32.40 5.58 3.09
N ILE A 56 -31.36 4.77 3.27
CA ILE A 56 -30.86 3.84 2.25
C ILE A 56 -31.71 2.58 2.26
N ALA A 57 -32.17 2.16 1.07
CA ALA A 57 -32.98 0.97 0.91
C ALA A 57 -32.18 -0.31 1.30
N PRO A 58 -32.82 -1.33 1.91
CA PRO A 58 -32.14 -2.54 2.34
C PRO A 58 -31.35 -3.26 1.23
N GLU A 59 -31.87 -3.28 0.02
CA GLU A 59 -31.25 -3.87 -1.17
C GLU A 59 -29.98 -3.12 -1.63
N ASN A 60 -29.78 -1.89 -1.16
CA ASN A 60 -28.61 -1.05 -1.45
C ASN A 60 -27.60 -1.05 -0.30
N ILE A 61 -27.74 -1.97 0.64
CA ILE A 61 -26.80 -2.15 1.75
C ILE A 61 -25.93 -3.37 1.47
N PHE A 62 -24.61 -3.13 1.37
CA PHE A 62 -23.62 -4.16 1.19
C PHE A 62 -23.00 -4.48 2.54
N PRO A 63 -23.32 -5.61 3.18
CA PRO A 63 -22.79 -5.94 4.49
C PRO A 63 -21.29 -6.23 4.44
N MET A 64 -20.58 -5.76 5.45
CA MET A 64 -19.23 -6.21 5.73
C MET A 64 -19.19 -6.94 7.07
N TRP A 65 -18.17 -7.79 7.26
CA TRP A 65 -18.06 -8.64 8.43
C TRP A 65 -17.23 -7.99 9.53
N ASP A 66 -17.50 -8.32 10.78
CA ASP A 66 -16.78 -7.74 11.93
C ASP A 66 -15.28 -8.02 11.92
N TRP A 67 -14.87 -9.16 11.37
CA TRP A 67 -13.47 -9.53 11.23
C TRP A 67 -12.72 -8.77 10.11
N VAL A 68 -13.42 -7.99 9.28
CA VAL A 68 -12.79 -7.16 8.26
C VAL A 68 -12.22 -5.90 8.90
N GLY A 69 -10.89 -5.79 8.95
CA GLY A 69 -10.20 -4.59 9.41
C GLY A 69 -10.24 -3.47 8.36
N GLY A 70 -10.41 -2.20 8.78
CA GLY A 70 -10.54 -1.07 7.85
C GLY A 70 -9.41 -0.95 6.84
N ARG A 71 -8.16 -0.98 7.30
CA ARG A 71 -6.95 -0.87 6.47
C ARG A 71 -6.66 -2.09 5.59
N PHE A 72 -7.37 -3.20 5.81
CA PHE A 72 -7.29 -4.44 5.01
C PHE A 72 -8.62 -4.76 4.31
N SER A 73 -9.51 -3.79 4.21
CA SER A 73 -10.87 -3.99 3.72
C SER A 73 -11.02 -3.96 2.19
N LEU A 74 -9.95 -3.65 1.45
CA LEU A 74 -9.92 -3.58 -0.02
C LEU A 74 -10.56 -4.81 -0.69
N TRP A 75 -10.33 -5.98 -0.13
CA TRP A 75 -10.77 -7.29 -0.63
C TRP A 75 -12.23 -7.63 -0.33
N SER A 76 -12.88 -6.82 0.51
CA SER A 76 -14.27 -7.01 0.98
C SER A 76 -15.28 -6.19 0.17
N ALA A 77 -16.51 -6.10 0.65
CA ALA A 77 -17.55 -5.23 0.10
C ALA A 77 -17.11 -3.74 -0.01
N VAL A 78 -16.09 -3.31 0.75
CA VAL A 78 -15.49 -1.96 0.64
C VAL A 78 -14.91 -1.72 -0.76
N GLY A 79 -14.47 -2.77 -1.45
CA GLY A 79 -14.03 -2.72 -2.85
C GLY A 79 -15.13 -2.40 -3.87
N LEU A 80 -16.39 -2.26 -3.45
CA LEU A 80 -17.51 -1.89 -4.33
C LEU A 80 -17.20 -0.63 -5.14
N SER A 81 -16.61 0.39 -4.51
CA SER A 81 -16.25 1.64 -5.19
C SER A 81 -15.25 1.43 -6.32
N ILE A 82 -14.30 0.51 -6.13
CA ILE A 82 -13.33 0.12 -7.16
C ILE A 82 -14.03 -0.65 -8.27
N SER A 83 -14.86 -1.65 -7.92
CA SER A 83 -15.63 -2.42 -8.90
C SER A 83 -16.53 -1.55 -9.78
N LEU A 84 -17.16 -0.53 -9.19
CA LEU A 84 -17.95 0.45 -9.93
C LEU A 84 -17.10 1.33 -10.87
N ALA A 85 -15.90 1.71 -10.43
CA ALA A 85 -15.03 2.60 -11.20
C ALA A 85 -14.32 1.89 -12.37
N VAL A 86 -13.86 0.64 -12.17
CA VAL A 86 -13.03 -0.08 -13.16
C VAL A 86 -13.78 -1.24 -13.84
N GLY A 87 -14.98 -1.56 -13.39
CA GLY A 87 -15.77 -2.71 -13.80
C GLY A 87 -15.46 -3.99 -13.01
N PRO A 88 -16.48 -4.88 -12.85
CA PRO A 88 -16.35 -6.08 -12.01
C PRO A 88 -15.25 -7.03 -12.48
N ALA A 89 -15.07 -7.22 -13.76
CA ALA A 89 -14.04 -8.10 -14.30
C ALA A 89 -12.60 -7.67 -13.92
N HIS A 90 -12.34 -6.38 -13.87
CA HIS A 90 -11.04 -5.87 -13.41
C HIS A 90 -10.88 -5.99 -11.90
N PHE A 91 -11.96 -5.82 -11.14
CA PHE A 91 -11.93 -6.04 -9.70
C PHE A 91 -11.71 -7.53 -9.36
N GLU A 92 -12.38 -8.45 -10.05
CA GLU A 92 -12.14 -9.90 -9.91
C GLU A 92 -10.68 -10.28 -10.23
N ASN A 93 -10.09 -9.69 -11.27
CA ASN A 93 -8.69 -9.89 -11.58
C ASN A 93 -7.75 -9.35 -10.48
N LEU A 94 -8.11 -8.24 -9.82
CA LEU A 94 -7.39 -7.74 -8.65
C LEU A 94 -7.42 -8.76 -7.51
N LEU A 95 -8.61 -9.30 -7.19
CA LEU A 95 -8.78 -10.34 -6.17
C LEU A 95 -8.01 -11.62 -6.54
N LYS A 96 -8.03 -12.01 -7.80
CA LYS A 96 -7.26 -13.16 -8.28
C LYS A 96 -5.76 -12.97 -8.06
N GLY A 97 -5.22 -11.81 -8.37
CA GLY A 97 -3.80 -11.52 -8.13
C GLY A 97 -3.42 -11.62 -6.66
N ALA A 98 -4.26 -11.12 -5.76
CA ALA A 98 -4.08 -11.29 -4.33
C ALA A 98 -4.11 -12.78 -3.92
N HIS A 99 -5.07 -13.54 -4.43
CA HIS A 99 -5.18 -14.98 -4.17
C HIS A 99 -3.95 -15.76 -4.68
N ASP A 100 -3.40 -15.38 -5.83
CA ASP A 100 -2.17 -15.99 -6.36
C ASP A 100 -0.99 -15.74 -5.39
N MET A 101 -0.90 -14.54 -4.78
CA MET A 101 0.09 -14.22 -3.75
C MET A 101 -0.19 -14.95 -2.43
N ASP A 102 -1.44 -15.11 -2.01
CA ASP A 102 -1.82 -15.94 -0.86
C ASP A 102 -1.36 -17.38 -1.04
N THR A 103 -1.53 -17.92 -2.25
CA THR A 103 -1.09 -19.27 -2.61
C THR A 103 0.43 -19.38 -2.53
N HIS A 104 1.16 -18.41 -3.11
CA HIS A 104 2.62 -18.31 -2.99
C HIS A 104 3.05 -18.28 -1.53
N PHE A 105 2.44 -17.44 -0.72
CA PHE A 105 2.76 -17.31 0.71
C PHE A 105 2.57 -18.63 1.49
N LYS A 106 1.50 -19.36 1.20
CA LYS A 106 1.17 -20.62 1.89
C LYS A 106 2.03 -21.79 1.47
N THR A 107 2.46 -21.84 0.21
CA THR A 107 3.02 -23.08 -0.38
C THR A 107 4.51 -23.02 -0.67
N THR A 108 5.10 -21.81 -0.74
CA THR A 108 6.51 -21.63 -1.10
C THR A 108 7.41 -21.78 0.13
N PRO A 109 8.55 -22.50 0.05
CA PRO A 109 9.53 -22.57 1.12
C PRO A 109 10.01 -21.18 1.55
N PHE A 110 10.35 -20.99 2.83
CA PHE A 110 10.62 -19.67 3.41
C PHE A 110 11.72 -18.89 2.67
N GLU A 111 12.78 -19.54 2.25
CA GLU A 111 13.92 -18.94 1.53
C GLU A 111 13.59 -18.45 0.12
N GLN A 112 12.44 -18.86 -0.43
CA GLN A 112 11.93 -18.44 -1.74
C GLN A 112 10.60 -17.68 -1.61
N ASN A 113 10.09 -17.53 -0.40
CA ASN A 113 8.82 -16.89 -0.10
C ASN A 113 9.02 -15.37 -0.04
N MET A 114 8.61 -14.66 -1.08
CA MET A 114 8.86 -13.22 -1.21
C MET A 114 8.40 -12.40 0.01
N PRO A 115 7.16 -12.53 0.52
CA PRO A 115 6.74 -11.83 1.73
C PRO A 115 7.63 -12.12 2.94
N VAL A 116 7.99 -13.38 3.16
CA VAL A 116 8.84 -13.80 4.28
C VAL A 116 10.23 -13.20 4.17
N VAL A 117 10.85 -13.30 2.98
CA VAL A 117 12.19 -12.74 2.74
C VAL A 117 12.20 -11.23 2.95
N LEU A 118 11.22 -10.49 2.40
CA LEU A 118 11.12 -9.05 2.58
C LEU A 118 10.87 -8.65 4.04
N ALA A 119 10.07 -9.43 4.78
CA ALA A 119 9.84 -9.19 6.20
C ALA A 119 11.13 -9.40 7.02
N LEU A 120 11.85 -10.49 6.78
CA LEU A 120 13.11 -10.78 7.46
C LEU A 120 14.17 -9.72 7.17
N LEU A 121 14.30 -9.27 5.91
CA LEU A 121 15.25 -8.21 5.54
C LEU A 121 14.87 -6.88 6.23
N SER A 122 13.61 -6.51 6.25
CA SER A 122 13.14 -5.30 6.93
C SER A 122 13.43 -5.36 8.44
N ILE A 123 13.12 -6.47 9.11
CA ILE A 123 13.44 -6.68 10.53
C ILE A 123 14.96 -6.65 10.76
N TRP A 124 15.74 -7.30 9.88
CA TRP A 124 17.18 -7.33 9.95
C TRP A 124 17.78 -5.92 9.94
N TYR A 125 17.37 -5.08 9.01
CA TYR A 125 17.85 -3.71 8.94
C TYR A 125 17.34 -2.85 10.09
N ASN A 126 16.07 -2.98 10.46
CA ASN A 126 15.47 -2.19 11.54
C ASN A 126 16.07 -2.53 12.91
N ASN A 127 16.08 -3.81 13.28
CA ASN A 127 16.44 -4.23 14.64
C ASN A 127 17.94 -4.45 14.86
N PHE A 128 18.69 -4.80 13.82
CA PHE A 128 20.13 -5.14 13.95
C PHE A 128 21.06 -4.07 13.38
N TYR A 129 20.62 -3.29 12.40
CA TYR A 129 21.39 -2.20 11.80
C TYR A 129 20.88 -0.82 12.14
N GLY A 130 19.80 -0.71 12.90
CA GLY A 130 19.22 0.56 13.33
C GLY A 130 18.62 1.42 12.20
N ALA A 131 18.20 0.79 11.11
CA ALA A 131 17.49 1.48 10.03
C ALA A 131 16.04 1.75 10.45
N GLU A 132 15.76 2.98 10.88
CA GLU A 132 14.43 3.39 11.35
C GLU A 132 13.40 3.52 10.25
N THR A 133 13.84 3.66 9.00
CA THR A 133 12.98 3.92 7.85
C THR A 133 13.27 2.97 6.70
N GLU A 134 12.26 2.74 5.88
CA GLU A 134 12.34 1.97 4.63
C GLU A 134 11.68 2.78 3.52
N ALA A 135 12.39 3.01 2.41
CA ALA A 135 11.84 3.71 1.27
C ALA A 135 11.21 2.73 0.27
N ILE A 136 10.07 3.10 -0.31
CA ILE A 136 9.41 2.33 -1.38
C ILE A 136 9.28 3.23 -2.61
N ILE A 137 9.91 2.82 -3.70
CA ILE A 137 10.07 3.65 -4.90
C ILE A 137 9.51 2.93 -6.13
N PRO A 138 8.21 3.10 -6.42
CA PRO A 138 7.62 2.55 -7.63
C PRO A 138 8.00 3.40 -8.86
N TYR A 139 8.58 2.77 -9.87
CA TYR A 139 8.84 3.40 -11.17
C TYR A 139 7.60 3.32 -12.07
N ASN A 140 6.50 3.84 -11.55
CA ASN A 140 5.23 3.95 -12.27
C ASN A 140 4.34 5.01 -11.62
N GLN A 141 3.90 6.00 -12.39
CA GLN A 141 3.09 7.12 -11.89
C GLN A 141 1.74 6.67 -11.31
N TYR A 142 1.14 5.61 -11.83
CA TYR A 142 -0.14 5.09 -11.31
C TYR A 142 -0.03 4.50 -9.92
N LEU A 143 1.18 4.23 -9.42
CA LEU A 143 1.42 3.79 -8.05
C LEU A 143 1.73 4.93 -7.07
N GLN A 144 1.48 6.20 -7.43
CA GLN A 144 1.72 7.35 -6.55
C GLN A 144 1.00 7.25 -5.19
N LYS A 145 -0.06 6.48 -5.08
CA LYS A 145 -0.81 6.25 -3.83
C LYS A 145 -0.45 4.94 -3.13
N LEU A 146 0.46 4.14 -3.69
CA LEU A 146 0.88 2.89 -3.06
C LEU A 146 1.57 3.14 -1.72
N VAL A 147 2.51 4.09 -1.68
CA VAL A 147 3.23 4.42 -0.44
C VAL A 147 2.29 4.96 0.65
N PRO A 148 1.43 5.97 0.40
CA PRO A 148 0.42 6.38 1.37
C PRO A 148 -0.50 5.25 1.85
N TYR A 149 -0.89 4.32 0.99
CA TYR A 149 -1.64 3.13 1.36
C TYR A 149 -0.83 2.23 2.32
N LEU A 150 0.42 1.95 1.98
CA LEU A 150 1.30 1.10 2.80
C LEU A 150 1.69 1.76 4.12
N GLN A 151 1.73 3.10 4.20
CA GLN A 151 1.95 3.81 5.46
C GLN A 151 0.88 3.42 6.48
N GLN A 152 -0.39 3.48 6.12
CA GLN A 152 -1.45 3.03 7.02
C GLN A 152 -1.33 1.52 7.28
N GLY A 153 -1.21 0.71 6.24
CA GLY A 153 -1.12 -0.74 6.37
C GLY A 153 -0.01 -1.19 7.32
N ILE A 154 1.20 -0.64 7.19
CA ILE A 154 2.39 -1.07 7.93
C ILE A 154 2.52 -0.34 9.26
N MET A 155 2.46 0.99 9.25
CA MET A 155 2.79 1.80 10.45
C MET A 155 1.70 1.71 11.51
N GLU A 156 0.41 1.74 11.12
CA GLU A 156 -0.71 1.54 12.05
C GLU A 156 -0.74 0.11 12.60
N SER A 157 -0.47 -0.90 11.76
CA SER A 157 -0.50 -2.29 12.19
C SER A 157 0.66 -2.65 13.11
N ASN A 158 1.88 -2.26 12.74
CA ASN A 158 3.10 -2.72 13.39
C ASN A 158 3.76 -1.67 14.31
N GLY A 159 3.24 -0.43 14.35
CA GLY A 159 3.68 0.62 15.26
C GLY A 159 3.17 0.40 16.68
N LYS A 160 3.46 -0.76 17.27
CA LYS A 160 2.96 -1.19 18.59
C LYS A 160 4.10 -1.34 19.57
N ARG A 161 3.91 -0.84 20.78
CA ARG A 161 4.89 -0.94 21.88
C ARG A 161 4.59 -2.03 22.91
N VAL A 162 3.49 -2.78 22.71
CA VAL A 162 3.04 -3.82 23.64
C VAL A 162 2.95 -5.14 22.88
N GLY A 163 3.57 -6.16 23.43
CA GLY A 163 3.52 -7.52 22.90
C GLY A 163 2.18 -8.21 23.16
N ARG A 164 1.96 -9.36 22.52
CA ARG A 164 0.76 -10.18 22.70
C ARG A 164 0.57 -10.68 24.13
N ASP A 165 1.64 -10.68 24.93
CA ASP A 165 1.61 -11.01 26.35
C ASP A 165 1.20 -9.82 27.24
N GLY A 166 0.85 -8.68 26.66
CA GLY A 166 0.44 -7.47 27.35
C GLY A 166 1.60 -6.66 27.97
N LYS A 167 2.85 -7.02 27.70
CA LYS A 167 4.03 -6.35 28.24
C LYS A 167 4.65 -5.40 27.22
N PRO A 168 5.29 -4.30 27.68
CA PRO A 168 6.07 -3.45 26.80
C PRO A 168 7.22 -4.23 26.14
N VAL A 169 7.39 -4.04 24.84
CA VAL A 169 8.55 -4.58 24.12
C VAL A 169 9.77 -3.69 24.34
N ASN A 170 10.98 -4.27 24.31
CA ASN A 170 12.27 -3.58 24.49
C ASN A 170 13.09 -3.52 23.18
N TYR A 171 12.44 -3.71 22.05
CA TYR A 171 13.00 -3.64 20.70
C TYR A 171 12.12 -2.75 19.82
N GLN A 172 12.65 -2.32 18.68
CA GLN A 172 11.91 -1.50 17.74
C GLN A 172 10.86 -2.34 16.99
N THR A 173 9.68 -1.76 16.81
CA THR A 173 8.57 -2.30 16.02
C THR A 173 8.10 -1.23 15.04
N GLY A 174 7.56 -1.64 13.90
CA GLY A 174 6.95 -0.70 12.96
C GLY A 174 7.94 0.22 12.27
N THR A 175 8.46 -0.20 11.13
CA THR A 175 9.35 0.62 10.29
C THR A 175 8.60 1.83 9.71
N ILE A 176 9.23 2.99 9.70
CA ILE A 176 8.68 4.19 9.04
C ILE A 176 8.78 4.00 7.53
N VAL A 177 7.64 3.94 6.86
CA VAL A 177 7.58 3.76 5.40
C VAL A 177 7.34 5.09 4.71
N TRP A 178 8.12 5.39 3.68
CA TRP A 178 8.01 6.59 2.87
C TRP A 178 8.51 6.34 1.44
N GLY A 179 8.26 7.28 0.54
CA GLY A 179 8.74 7.21 -0.83
C GLY A 179 7.80 7.90 -1.81
N GLU A 180 8.25 8.01 -3.03
CA GLU A 180 7.56 8.65 -4.15
C GLU A 180 7.92 7.93 -5.45
N PRO A 181 7.11 8.04 -6.51
CA PRO A 181 7.43 7.44 -7.80
C PRO A 181 8.76 7.93 -8.39
N GLY A 182 9.57 7.00 -8.90
CA GLY A 182 10.64 7.31 -9.83
C GLY A 182 10.04 7.73 -11.20
N THR A 183 10.65 8.65 -11.96
CA THR A 183 11.97 9.29 -11.74
C THR A 183 11.93 10.57 -10.88
N ASN A 184 10.72 11.08 -10.57
CA ASN A 184 10.56 12.34 -9.83
C ASN A 184 11.29 12.33 -8.49
N SER A 185 11.20 11.24 -7.74
CA SER A 185 11.85 11.05 -6.44
C SER A 185 13.38 11.22 -6.50
N GLN A 186 14.01 10.95 -7.65
CA GLN A 186 15.45 11.17 -7.83
C GLN A 186 15.86 12.63 -7.59
N HIS A 187 14.96 13.56 -7.91
CA HIS A 187 15.19 15.00 -7.73
C HIS A 187 14.72 15.52 -6.37
N ALA A 188 14.15 14.67 -5.54
CA ALA A 188 13.64 15.06 -4.22
C ALA A 188 14.56 14.61 -3.08
N PHE A 189 14.87 13.32 -2.99
CA PHE A 189 15.55 12.77 -1.81
C PHE A 189 16.63 11.71 -2.09
N PHE A 190 16.94 11.39 -3.34
CA PHE A 190 17.98 10.41 -3.66
C PHE A 190 19.38 10.81 -3.19
N GLN A 191 19.63 12.12 -3.09
CA GLN A 191 20.88 12.62 -2.51
C GLN A 191 21.10 12.05 -1.10
N LEU A 192 20.05 12.02 -0.27
CA LEU A 192 20.11 11.44 1.08
C LEU A 192 20.40 9.93 1.03
N ILE A 193 19.75 9.19 0.12
CA ILE A 193 19.92 7.74 0.00
C ILE A 193 21.37 7.41 -0.44
N HIS A 194 21.90 8.14 -1.44
CA HIS A 194 23.25 7.89 -1.97
C HIS A 194 24.37 8.34 -1.03
N GLN A 195 24.31 9.55 -0.51
CA GLN A 195 25.39 10.21 0.22
C GLN A 195 25.09 10.53 1.68
N GLY A 196 23.86 10.36 2.10
CA GLY A 196 23.49 10.65 3.49
C GLY A 196 24.10 9.68 4.47
N THR A 197 24.12 10.07 5.73
CA THR A 197 24.65 9.29 6.85
C THR A 197 23.66 8.25 7.41
N LYS A 198 22.43 8.24 6.89
CA LYS A 198 21.37 7.31 7.28
C LYS A 198 21.44 6.02 6.47
N LEU A 199 21.21 4.88 7.12
CA LEU A 199 20.97 3.62 6.43
C LEU A 199 19.47 3.57 6.07
N ILE A 200 19.16 3.51 4.77
CA ILE A 200 17.80 3.52 4.25
C ILE A 200 17.64 2.31 3.31
N PRO A 201 17.18 1.16 3.79
CA PRO A 201 16.77 0.07 2.91
C PRO A 201 15.68 0.55 1.96
N THR A 202 15.77 0.16 0.69
CA THR A 202 14.88 0.69 -0.33
C THR A 202 14.31 -0.40 -1.21
N ASP A 203 12.99 -0.45 -1.32
CA ASP A 203 12.27 -1.31 -2.26
C ASP A 203 12.06 -0.56 -3.58
N PHE A 204 12.70 -1.01 -4.64
CA PHE A 204 12.49 -0.53 -6.01
C PHE A 204 11.48 -1.41 -6.73
N ILE A 205 10.40 -0.83 -7.25
CA ILE A 205 9.35 -1.55 -7.97
C ILE A 205 9.33 -1.09 -9.43
N GLY A 206 9.66 -1.99 -10.35
CA GLY A 206 9.74 -1.71 -11.79
C GLY A 206 8.85 -2.63 -12.62
N PHE A 207 8.52 -2.19 -13.84
CA PHE A 207 7.67 -2.92 -14.77
C PHE A 207 8.38 -3.04 -16.11
N LYS A 208 8.44 -4.26 -16.66
CA LYS A 208 9.09 -4.49 -17.96
C LYS A 208 8.34 -3.87 -19.13
N GLN A 209 7.01 -3.76 -19.01
CA GLN A 209 6.15 -3.27 -20.09
C GLN A 209 5.38 -2.02 -19.71
N SER A 210 5.31 -1.07 -20.65
CA SER A 210 4.45 0.10 -20.56
C SER A 210 2.97 -0.27 -20.67
N LEU A 211 2.09 0.48 -20.02
CA LEU A 211 0.63 0.35 -20.20
C LEU A 211 0.17 0.78 -21.60
N TYR A 212 0.86 1.72 -22.20
CA TYR A 212 0.44 2.38 -23.46
C TYR A 212 1.33 2.04 -24.66
N GLY A 213 2.21 1.05 -24.54
CA GLY A 213 3.05 0.61 -25.65
C GLY A 213 4.17 1.57 -26.05
N ASN A 214 4.43 2.65 -25.32
CA ASN A 214 5.54 3.54 -25.60
C ASN A 214 6.85 2.94 -25.09
N LYS A 215 7.49 2.17 -25.98
CA LYS A 215 8.71 1.43 -25.65
C LYS A 215 9.88 2.35 -25.31
N GLU A 216 10.07 3.44 -26.05
CA GLU A 216 11.18 4.35 -25.82
C GLU A 216 11.13 5.00 -24.43
N HIS A 217 9.94 5.45 -24.00
CA HIS A 217 9.76 5.99 -22.66
C HIS A 217 9.97 4.94 -21.59
N GLN A 218 9.47 3.71 -21.83
CA GLN A 218 9.64 2.60 -20.90
C GLN A 218 11.12 2.21 -20.76
N ASP A 219 11.87 2.13 -21.88
CA ASP A 219 13.30 1.81 -21.84
C ASP A 219 14.10 2.86 -21.07
N LYS A 220 13.80 4.16 -21.27
CA LYS A 220 14.40 5.25 -20.51
C LYS A 220 14.08 5.17 -19.02
N LEU A 221 12.82 4.89 -18.66
CA LEU A 221 12.39 4.72 -17.29
C LEU A 221 13.12 3.56 -16.62
N MET A 222 13.17 2.40 -17.27
CA MET A 222 13.84 1.22 -16.76
C MET A 222 15.36 1.33 -16.72
N SER A 223 15.96 2.09 -17.65
CA SER A 223 17.39 2.42 -17.58
C SER A 223 17.71 3.23 -16.33
N ASN A 224 16.87 4.20 -15.96
CA ASN A 224 17.01 4.94 -14.70
C ASN A 224 16.81 4.02 -13.47
N PHE A 225 15.80 3.15 -13.51
CA PHE A 225 15.53 2.18 -12.46
C PHE A 225 16.77 1.32 -12.15
N PHE A 226 17.36 0.70 -13.16
CA PHE A 226 18.55 -0.15 -12.98
C PHE A 226 19.80 0.66 -12.63
N ALA A 227 19.99 1.84 -13.24
CA ALA A 227 21.13 2.69 -12.93
C ALA A 227 21.13 3.16 -11.46
N GLN A 228 19.96 3.42 -10.87
CA GLN A 228 19.88 3.81 -9.46
C GLN A 228 20.21 2.65 -8.52
N THR A 229 19.70 1.46 -8.77
CA THR A 229 20.00 0.29 -7.95
C THR A 229 21.48 -0.11 -8.07
N GLU A 230 22.05 -0.05 -9.29
CA GLU A 230 23.47 -0.28 -9.53
C GLU A 230 24.34 0.75 -8.80
N ALA A 231 24.02 2.04 -8.91
CA ALA A 231 24.76 3.11 -8.26
C ALA A 231 24.70 3.01 -6.72
N LEU A 232 23.59 2.59 -6.15
CA LEU A 232 23.46 2.34 -4.72
C LEU A 232 24.30 1.15 -4.25
N LEU A 233 24.42 0.11 -5.06
CA LEU A 233 25.24 -1.06 -4.79
C LEU A 233 26.73 -0.73 -4.93
N MET A 234 27.14 -0.21 -6.09
CA MET A 234 28.56 -0.06 -6.46
C MET A 234 29.19 1.20 -5.88
N GLY A 235 28.41 2.27 -5.71
CA GLY A 235 28.93 3.57 -5.34
C GLY A 235 29.82 4.19 -6.41
N ARG A 236 30.56 5.22 -6.01
CA ARG A 236 31.59 5.88 -6.80
C ARG A 236 32.78 6.17 -5.88
N PRO A 237 33.82 5.35 -5.89
CA PRO A 237 34.96 5.50 -5.00
C PRO A 237 35.74 6.81 -5.26
N ALA A 238 36.48 7.24 -4.27
CA ALA A 238 37.43 8.37 -4.41
C ALA A 238 38.48 8.05 -5.48
N ALA A 239 38.78 9.04 -6.30
CA ALA A 239 39.82 8.94 -7.32
C ALA A 239 40.62 10.26 -7.41
N PRO A 240 41.88 10.25 -7.88
CA PRO A 240 42.67 11.46 -8.05
C PRO A 240 41.91 12.49 -8.91
N GLY A 241 41.79 13.73 -8.41
CA GLY A 241 41.08 14.81 -9.07
C GLY A 241 39.52 14.76 -8.93
N LEU A 242 38.96 13.72 -8.33
CA LEU A 242 37.53 13.68 -8.03
C LEU A 242 37.24 14.49 -6.76
N SER A 243 36.29 15.43 -6.88
CA SER A 243 35.81 16.17 -5.70
C SER A 243 35.20 15.21 -4.67
N PRO A 244 35.51 15.37 -3.37
CA PRO A 244 34.91 14.57 -2.29
C PRO A 244 33.39 14.57 -2.30
N PHE A 245 32.76 15.64 -2.75
CA PHE A 245 31.30 15.77 -2.88
C PHE A 245 30.69 14.90 -3.99
N LYS A 246 31.50 14.25 -4.82
CA LYS A 246 31.10 13.33 -5.87
C LYS A 246 31.40 11.86 -5.56
N VAL A 247 31.83 11.58 -4.33
CA VAL A 247 32.10 10.23 -3.85
C VAL A 247 30.80 9.67 -3.26
N PHE A 248 30.45 8.45 -3.67
CA PHE A 248 29.32 7.69 -3.14
C PHE A 248 29.83 6.40 -2.52
N THR A 249 29.43 6.11 -1.29
CA THR A 249 29.96 4.95 -0.56
C THR A 249 29.58 3.61 -1.16
N GLY A 250 28.44 3.53 -1.86
CA GLY A 250 27.88 2.26 -2.30
C GLY A 250 27.42 1.39 -1.13
N ASN A 251 27.24 0.09 -1.39
CA ASN A 251 26.81 -0.91 -0.40
C ASN A 251 25.52 -0.48 0.35
N LYS A 252 24.64 0.21 -0.34
CA LYS A 252 23.32 0.62 0.19
C LYS A 252 22.29 -0.49 -0.12
N PRO A 253 21.55 -0.96 0.88
CA PRO A 253 20.63 -2.09 0.69
C PRO A 253 19.44 -1.72 -0.17
N THR A 254 19.20 -2.53 -1.21
CA THR A 254 18.03 -2.38 -2.08
C THR A 254 17.41 -3.74 -2.37
N ASN A 255 16.07 -3.78 -2.44
CA ASN A 255 15.32 -4.88 -3.03
C ASN A 255 14.78 -4.43 -4.38
N THR A 256 14.79 -5.31 -5.37
CA THR A 256 14.28 -5.04 -6.71
C THR A 256 13.12 -5.97 -7.01
N LEU A 257 11.90 -5.40 -7.08
CA LEU A 257 10.70 -6.10 -7.51
C LEU A 257 10.45 -5.76 -8.99
N LEU A 258 10.75 -6.72 -9.87
CA LEU A 258 10.57 -6.56 -11.31
C LEU A 258 9.33 -7.32 -11.77
N ILE A 259 8.31 -6.58 -12.17
CA ILE A 259 6.99 -7.07 -12.54
C ILE A 259 6.83 -6.97 -14.06
N GLU A 260 6.15 -7.92 -14.68
CA GLU A 260 5.99 -7.94 -16.14
C GLU A 260 5.26 -6.68 -16.63
N LYS A 261 4.07 -6.41 -16.09
CA LYS A 261 3.23 -5.27 -16.45
C LYS A 261 2.31 -4.90 -15.29
N LEU A 262 1.99 -3.63 -15.12
CA LEU A 262 0.97 -3.20 -14.16
C LEU A 262 -0.42 -3.57 -14.70
N THR A 263 -1.02 -4.58 -14.11
CA THR A 263 -2.39 -5.05 -14.40
C THR A 263 -3.17 -5.11 -13.09
N PRO A 264 -4.50 -5.25 -13.11
CA PRO A 264 -5.25 -5.49 -11.88
C PRO A 264 -4.71 -6.68 -11.08
N ALA A 265 -4.37 -7.79 -11.74
CA ALA A 265 -3.82 -8.97 -11.07
C ALA A 265 -2.44 -8.69 -10.43
N SER A 266 -1.51 -8.06 -11.16
CA SER A 266 -0.20 -7.74 -10.59
C SER A 266 -0.29 -6.70 -9.47
N LEU A 267 -1.24 -5.76 -9.53
CA LEU A 267 -1.51 -4.83 -8.43
C LEU A 267 -2.05 -5.57 -7.21
N GLY A 268 -3.00 -6.49 -7.38
CA GLY A 268 -3.52 -7.32 -6.30
C GLY A 268 -2.42 -8.15 -5.63
N ALA A 269 -1.58 -8.80 -6.44
CA ALA A 269 -0.43 -9.55 -5.92
C ALA A 269 0.57 -8.65 -5.16
N LEU A 270 0.84 -7.44 -5.66
CA LEU A 270 1.75 -6.49 -5.01
C LEU A 270 1.21 -6.01 -3.65
N VAL A 271 -0.08 -5.69 -3.57
CA VAL A 271 -0.70 -5.28 -2.31
C VAL A 271 -0.67 -6.43 -1.29
N ALA A 272 -1.08 -7.63 -1.70
CA ALA A 272 -1.06 -8.82 -0.84
C ALA A 272 0.37 -9.19 -0.39
N LEU A 273 1.39 -8.99 -1.25
CA LEU A 273 2.79 -9.17 -0.89
C LEU A 273 3.16 -8.35 0.37
N TYR A 274 2.81 -7.06 0.38
CA TYR A 274 3.11 -6.19 1.52
C TYR A 274 2.22 -6.49 2.73
N GLU A 275 0.98 -6.91 2.54
CA GLU A 275 0.10 -7.34 3.63
C GLU A 275 0.66 -8.61 4.32
N HIS A 276 1.15 -9.58 3.55
CA HIS A 276 1.85 -10.74 4.12
C HIS A 276 3.19 -10.38 4.76
N LYS A 277 3.97 -9.45 4.16
CA LYS A 277 5.21 -8.91 4.76
C LYS A 277 4.94 -8.37 6.16
N LEU A 278 3.96 -7.48 6.31
CA LEU A 278 3.63 -6.88 7.60
C LEU A 278 3.08 -7.91 8.61
N PHE A 279 2.32 -8.91 8.14
CA PHE A 279 1.85 -10.02 8.97
C PHE A 279 3.02 -10.81 9.57
N VAL A 280 3.99 -11.20 8.75
CA VAL A 280 5.20 -11.91 9.21
C VAL A 280 5.98 -11.06 10.20
N GLN A 281 6.15 -9.76 9.95
CA GLN A 281 6.78 -8.82 10.88
C GLN A 281 6.05 -8.81 12.23
N GLY A 282 4.73 -8.71 12.23
CA GLY A 282 3.92 -8.71 13.45
C GLY A 282 4.04 -10.01 14.26
N ILE A 283 4.13 -11.16 13.58
CA ILE A 283 4.38 -12.45 14.22
C ILE A 283 5.76 -12.47 14.91
N ILE A 284 6.81 -12.06 14.20
CA ILE A 284 8.18 -12.07 14.71
C ILE A 284 8.35 -11.08 15.87
N TRP A 285 7.79 -9.88 15.76
CA TRP A 285 7.77 -8.87 16.82
C TRP A 285 6.80 -9.20 17.96
N ASN A 286 6.06 -10.30 17.86
CA ASN A 286 5.07 -10.73 18.86
C ASN A 286 4.07 -9.63 19.24
N ILE A 287 3.56 -8.90 18.26
CA ILE A 287 2.59 -7.79 18.44
C ILE A 287 1.24 -8.10 17.77
N PHE A 288 0.19 -7.42 18.18
CA PHE A 288 -1.11 -7.47 17.51
C PHE A 288 -1.15 -6.46 16.35
N SER A 289 -0.97 -6.96 15.12
CA SER A 289 -1.04 -6.13 13.91
C SER A 289 -2.48 -5.83 13.46
N TYR A 290 -3.43 -6.64 13.86
CA TYR A 290 -4.83 -6.62 13.39
C TYR A 290 -5.82 -6.37 14.54
N ASP A 291 -5.55 -5.39 15.37
CA ASP A 291 -6.42 -4.92 16.45
C ASP A 291 -7.55 -4.02 15.95
#